data_b8361cbd4d13dfeb88d13ee569695fb2
#
_entry.id   b8361cbd4d13dfeb88d13ee569695fb2
#
_cell.length_a   1.000
_cell.length_b   1.000
_cell.length_c   1.000
_cell.angle_alpha   90.00
_cell.angle_beta   90.00
_cell.angle_gamma   90.00
#
_symmetry.space_group_name_H-M   'P 1'
#
loop_
_entity.id
_entity.type
_entity.pdbx_description
1 polymer ?
#
loop_
_entity_poly.entity_id
_entity_poly.type
_entity_poly.pdbx_seq_one_letter_code
_entity_poly.pdbx_strand_id
1 'polypeptide(L)'
;MRILLMFSLALAAGCKTASPTTNFQTFGSMREVMREGHNEGRVKLLSIGDSNAIGVGALAGLAGEITIADGQVLVSACRQDVDGVLNSKSSPIVREARVGDEATLLMVETVTDWHHFEIGSCRDYAHLEEHLAKLLNAQGCDLKKPTPVRVTGKSNRLQIHVIAGACPIATPNGPKPWRYDGPATDLKLVGFYIEGAAGTMTHHNRSSHLHALSDQAMGHLDDVELTDAIVSLPANVHR
;
A
#
# COMPACT_ATOMS: atom_id res chain seq x y z
N MET A 1 31.40 -37.50 -58.93
CA MET A 1 30.11 -37.09 -58.37
C MET A 1 30.39 -36.50 -56.98
N ARG A 2 30.50 -35.17 -56.82
CA ARG A 2 30.83 -34.48 -55.57
C ARG A 2 29.52 -33.99 -54.95
N ILE A 3 29.20 -34.50 -53.78
CA ILE A 3 28.01 -34.08 -52.99
C ILE A 3 28.41 -32.86 -52.16
N LEU A 4 27.78 -31.74 -52.43
CA LEU A 4 27.91 -30.47 -51.66
C LEU A 4 26.96 -30.52 -50.49
N LEU A 5 27.46 -30.63 -49.27
CA LEU A 5 26.65 -30.48 -48.05
C LEU A 5 26.51 -28.99 -47.74
N MET A 6 25.28 -28.44 -47.88
CA MET A 6 24.95 -27.10 -47.37
C MET A 6 24.64 -27.18 -45.86
N PHE A 7 25.44 -26.52 -45.05
CA PHE A 7 25.13 -26.29 -43.64
C PHE A 7 24.25 -25.03 -43.52
N SER A 8 23.01 -25.22 -43.11
CA SER A 8 22.13 -24.09 -42.75
C SER A 8 22.43 -23.66 -41.31
N LEU A 9 22.94 -22.45 -41.18
CA LEU A 9 23.16 -21.81 -39.87
C LEU A 9 21.84 -21.17 -39.43
N ALA A 10 21.15 -21.75 -38.44
CA ALA A 10 19.99 -21.17 -37.83
C ALA A 10 20.44 -20.08 -36.83
N LEU A 11 20.21 -18.81 -37.15
CA LEU A 11 20.34 -17.69 -36.20
C LEU A 11 19.17 -17.82 -35.21
N ALA A 12 19.44 -18.20 -33.98
CA ALA A 12 18.54 -18.05 -32.88
C ALA A 12 18.49 -16.56 -32.48
N ALA A 13 17.45 -15.85 -32.92
CA ALA A 13 17.14 -14.52 -32.42
C ALA A 13 16.69 -14.65 -30.95
N GLY A 14 17.61 -14.40 -30.02
CA GLY A 14 17.29 -14.28 -28.62
C GLY A 14 16.40 -13.06 -28.39
N CYS A 15 15.12 -13.26 -28.16
CA CYS A 15 14.27 -12.21 -27.60
C CYS A 15 14.87 -11.82 -26.22
N LYS A 16 15.53 -10.67 -26.17
CA LYS A 16 15.79 -9.99 -24.90
C LYS A 16 14.44 -9.53 -24.39
N THR A 17 13.86 -10.25 -23.44
CA THR A 17 12.75 -9.74 -22.63
C THR A 17 13.28 -8.52 -21.87
N ALA A 18 12.81 -7.34 -22.24
CA ALA A 18 13.08 -6.12 -21.48
C ALA A 18 12.62 -6.38 -20.03
N SER A 19 13.52 -6.16 -19.07
CA SER A 19 13.12 -6.17 -17.66
C SER A 19 12.01 -5.12 -17.49
N PRO A 20 10.88 -5.46 -16.84
CA PRO A 20 9.84 -4.49 -16.60
C PRO A 20 10.43 -3.34 -15.78
N THR A 21 10.39 -2.14 -16.34
CA THR A 21 10.70 -0.91 -15.59
C THR A 21 9.55 -0.71 -14.61
N THR A 22 9.81 -0.88 -13.33
CA THR A 22 8.82 -0.54 -12.30
C THR A 22 8.71 0.97 -12.21
N ASN A 23 7.48 1.44 -12.18
CA ASN A 23 7.14 2.84 -11.93
C ASN A 23 6.91 3.09 -10.42
N PHE A 24 7.60 2.35 -9.54
CA PHE A 24 7.53 2.60 -8.11
C PHE A 24 8.13 3.97 -7.78
N GLN A 25 7.35 4.75 -7.06
CA GLN A 25 7.75 6.07 -6.57
C GLN A 25 7.48 6.16 -5.07
N THR A 26 8.36 6.87 -4.36
CA THR A 26 8.17 7.18 -2.95
C THR A 26 8.44 8.66 -2.69
N PHE A 27 7.61 9.25 -1.84
CA PHE A 27 7.71 10.65 -1.40
C PHE A 27 7.75 10.65 0.12
N GLY A 28 8.84 11.12 0.70
CA GLY A 28 9.12 11.05 2.12
C GLY A 28 9.35 9.62 2.63
N SER A 29 9.77 9.54 3.88
CA SER A 29 9.92 8.29 4.61
C SER A 29 9.24 8.38 5.98
N MET A 30 8.88 7.23 6.55
CA MET A 30 8.33 7.18 7.91
C MET A 30 9.27 7.84 8.94
N ARG A 31 10.57 7.69 8.75
CA ARG A 31 11.56 8.31 9.63
C ARG A 31 11.50 9.83 9.58
N GLU A 32 11.58 10.41 8.37
CA GLU A 32 11.54 11.86 8.19
C GLU A 32 10.25 12.46 8.74
N VAL A 33 9.11 11.86 8.36
CA VAL A 33 7.79 12.39 8.69
C VAL A 33 7.44 12.17 10.16
N MET A 34 7.66 10.95 10.67
CA MET A 34 7.17 10.56 11.99
C MET A 34 8.14 10.87 13.13
N ARG A 35 9.46 10.92 12.86
CA ARG A 35 10.48 11.16 13.89
C ARG A 35 11.13 12.53 13.80
N GLU A 36 11.39 13.01 12.57
CA GLU A 36 12.08 14.28 12.34
C GLU A 36 11.10 15.44 12.18
N GLY A 37 9.78 15.14 12.05
CA GLY A 37 8.71 16.14 12.00
C GLY A 37 8.55 16.84 10.67
N HIS A 38 9.17 16.32 9.59
CA HIS A 38 9.08 16.86 8.24
C HIS A 38 7.76 16.41 7.58
N ASN A 39 6.65 17.03 8.00
CA ASN A 39 5.28 16.64 7.60
C ASN A 39 4.65 17.61 6.58
N GLU A 40 5.43 18.45 5.92
CA GLU A 40 5.02 19.31 4.82
C GLU A 40 4.59 18.50 3.59
N GLY A 41 3.79 19.12 2.69
CA GLY A 41 3.38 18.52 1.43
C GLY A 41 4.57 18.36 0.47
N ARG A 42 4.73 17.17 -0.10
CA ARG A 42 5.82 16.79 -1.02
C ARG A 42 5.32 16.55 -2.44
N VAL A 43 4.10 16.09 -2.58
CA VAL A 43 3.49 15.82 -3.90
C VAL A 43 1.99 16.11 -3.86
N LYS A 44 1.50 16.76 -4.92
CA LYS A 44 0.07 17.01 -5.11
C LYS A 44 -0.65 15.74 -5.51
N LEU A 45 -1.71 15.36 -4.80
CA LEU A 45 -2.41 14.09 -5.06
C LEU A 45 -3.03 14.03 -6.45
N LEU A 46 -3.53 15.13 -6.99
CA LEU A 46 -4.09 15.17 -8.35
C LEU A 46 -3.04 15.01 -9.46
N SER A 47 -1.73 15.04 -9.15
CA SER A 47 -0.70 14.70 -10.12
C SER A 47 -0.42 13.21 -10.22
N ILE A 48 -1.01 12.40 -9.32
CA ILE A 48 -0.94 10.93 -9.34
C ILE A 48 -2.11 10.44 -10.22
N GLY A 49 -1.93 10.51 -11.52
CA GLY A 49 -3.05 10.38 -12.46
C GLY A 49 -3.01 9.11 -13.32
N ASP A 50 -2.73 7.93 -12.74
CA ASP A 50 -2.74 6.68 -13.50
C ASP A 50 -3.92 5.80 -13.05
N SER A 51 -4.75 5.36 -14.01
CA SER A 51 -5.92 4.51 -13.76
C SER A 51 -5.59 3.14 -13.13
N ASN A 52 -4.33 2.72 -13.21
CA ASN A 52 -3.82 1.48 -12.64
C ASN A 52 -2.93 1.72 -11.41
N ALA A 53 -2.93 2.93 -10.86
CA ALA A 53 -2.14 3.25 -9.68
C ALA A 53 -2.68 2.53 -8.44
N ILE A 54 -1.75 2.06 -7.62
CA ILE A 54 -1.96 1.58 -6.26
C ILE A 54 -1.01 2.33 -5.33
N GLY A 55 -1.47 2.71 -4.17
CA GLY A 55 -0.61 3.47 -3.25
C GLY A 55 -1.19 3.65 -1.87
N VAL A 56 -0.29 3.95 -0.92
CA VAL A 56 -0.62 4.23 0.48
C VAL A 56 0.26 5.35 1.02
N GLY A 57 -0.28 6.16 1.90
CA GLY A 57 0.47 7.26 2.47
C GLY A 57 -0.34 8.13 3.42
N ALA A 58 0.22 9.30 3.76
CA ALA A 58 -0.34 10.25 4.70
C ALA A 58 -0.43 11.65 4.09
N LEU A 59 -1.50 12.38 4.42
CA LEU A 59 -1.67 13.78 4.05
C LEU A 59 -0.62 14.68 4.73
N ALA A 60 -0.30 15.77 4.06
CA ALA A 60 0.48 16.86 4.64
C ALA A 60 -0.07 17.27 6.01
N GLY A 61 0.84 17.59 6.95
CA GLY A 61 0.47 17.89 8.34
C GLY A 61 -0.06 16.68 9.11
N LEU A 62 0.09 15.43 8.59
CA LEU A 62 -0.48 14.20 9.17
C LEU A 62 -2.01 14.31 9.36
N ALA A 63 -2.69 15.00 8.45
CA ALA A 63 -4.11 15.32 8.57
C ALA A 63 -5.04 14.16 8.21
N GLY A 64 -4.51 12.99 7.88
CA GLY A 64 -5.26 11.80 7.52
C GLY A 64 -4.46 10.83 6.65
N GLU A 65 -5.14 9.79 6.18
CA GLU A 65 -4.56 8.72 5.38
C GLU A 65 -4.90 8.86 3.90
N ILE A 66 -4.00 8.39 3.04
CA ILE A 66 -4.18 8.33 1.59
C ILE A 66 -4.19 6.87 1.17
N THR A 67 -5.19 6.48 0.39
CA THR A 67 -5.28 5.16 -0.21
C THR A 67 -5.55 5.31 -1.70
N ILE A 68 -4.70 4.72 -2.54
CA ILE A 68 -4.89 4.70 -3.99
C ILE A 68 -5.22 3.26 -4.37
N ALA A 69 -6.41 3.06 -4.88
CA ALA A 69 -6.91 1.76 -5.31
C ALA A 69 -7.57 1.88 -6.68
N ASP A 70 -7.14 1.05 -7.63
CA ASP A 70 -7.69 1.04 -8.99
C ASP A 70 -7.67 2.45 -9.66
N GLY A 71 -6.60 3.20 -9.41
CA GLY A 71 -6.43 4.57 -9.90
C GLY A 71 -7.23 5.65 -9.17
N GLN A 72 -8.14 5.28 -8.28
CA GLN A 72 -8.85 6.21 -7.43
C GLN A 72 -7.97 6.68 -6.28
N VAL A 73 -7.75 7.98 -6.17
CA VAL A 73 -7.01 8.59 -5.06
C VAL A 73 -8.00 9.02 -3.98
N LEU A 74 -8.06 8.24 -2.92
CA LEU A 74 -8.95 8.43 -1.80
C LEU A 74 -8.21 8.99 -0.58
N VAL A 75 -8.91 9.84 0.17
CA VAL A 75 -8.39 10.47 1.38
C VAL A 75 -9.36 10.17 2.52
N SER A 76 -8.85 9.69 3.64
CA SER A 76 -9.56 9.61 4.91
C SER A 76 -9.02 10.69 5.85
N ALA A 77 -9.71 11.80 5.97
CA ALA A 77 -9.23 12.97 6.69
C ALA A 77 -10.03 13.21 7.98
N CYS A 78 -9.32 13.44 9.08
CA CYS A 78 -9.94 13.92 10.30
C CYS A 78 -10.56 15.29 10.10
N ARG A 79 -11.73 15.53 10.72
CA ARG A 79 -12.37 16.84 10.72
C ARG A 79 -11.56 17.82 11.55
N GLN A 80 -11.59 19.08 11.17
CA GLN A 80 -11.10 20.16 12.03
C GLN A 80 -12.27 20.66 12.89
N ASP A 81 -11.98 21.01 14.13
CA ASP A 81 -12.91 21.73 15.00
C ASP A 81 -12.91 23.24 14.68
N VAL A 82 -13.64 24.01 15.47
CA VAL A 82 -13.78 25.48 15.28
C VAL A 82 -12.46 26.22 15.42
N ASP A 83 -11.50 25.65 16.12
CA ASP A 83 -10.15 26.23 16.34
C ASP A 83 -9.13 25.70 15.31
N GLY A 84 -9.57 24.92 14.32
CA GLY A 84 -8.71 24.34 13.31
C GLY A 84 -7.92 23.11 13.75
N VAL A 85 -8.19 22.60 14.96
CA VAL A 85 -7.53 21.41 15.50
C VAL A 85 -8.18 20.15 14.92
N LEU A 86 -7.36 19.19 14.51
CA LEU A 86 -7.85 17.90 13.97
C LEU A 86 -8.56 17.09 15.06
N ASN A 87 -9.81 16.75 14.80
CA ASN A 87 -10.68 16.03 15.73
C ASN A 87 -10.74 14.55 15.40
N SER A 88 -10.12 13.72 16.25
CA SER A 88 -10.15 12.26 16.14
C SER A 88 -11.31 11.59 16.89
N LYS A 89 -12.20 12.36 17.52
CA LYS A 89 -13.37 11.81 18.25
C LYS A 89 -14.54 11.48 17.33
N SER A 90 -14.59 12.12 16.15
CA SER A 90 -15.59 11.85 15.12
C SER A 90 -14.98 11.06 13.97
N SER A 91 -15.79 10.26 13.28
CA SER A 91 -15.35 9.50 12.11
C SER A 91 -14.73 10.43 11.05
N PRO A 92 -13.61 10.03 10.46
CA PRO A 92 -13.00 10.74 9.34
C PRO A 92 -13.96 10.88 8.16
N ILE A 93 -13.68 11.85 7.31
CA ILE A 93 -14.37 11.99 6.03
C ILE A 93 -13.57 11.23 4.98
N VAL A 94 -14.19 10.19 4.41
CA VAL A 94 -13.64 9.50 3.24
C VAL A 94 -14.16 10.18 1.98
N ARG A 95 -13.24 10.58 1.10
CA ARG A 95 -13.55 11.31 -0.15
C ARG A 95 -12.44 11.11 -1.19
N GLU A 96 -12.74 11.43 -2.43
CA GLU A 96 -11.70 11.58 -3.45
C GLU A 96 -10.78 12.77 -3.14
N ALA A 97 -9.53 12.66 -3.64
CA ALA A 97 -8.59 13.77 -3.57
C ALA A 97 -9.09 14.98 -4.37
N ARG A 98 -8.76 16.18 -3.90
CA ARG A 98 -9.14 17.46 -4.50
C ARG A 98 -7.96 18.41 -4.59
N VAL A 99 -8.17 19.52 -5.29
CA VAL A 99 -7.18 20.60 -5.38
C VAL A 99 -6.75 21.02 -3.97
N GLY A 100 -5.45 21.08 -3.74
CA GLY A 100 -4.84 21.43 -2.45
C GLY A 100 -4.48 20.24 -1.58
N ASP A 101 -4.94 19.02 -1.89
CA ASP A 101 -4.49 17.83 -1.16
C ASP A 101 -3.06 17.46 -1.59
N GLU A 102 -2.19 17.36 -0.62
CA GLU A 102 -0.78 16.97 -0.79
C GLU A 102 -0.42 15.82 0.14
N ALA A 103 0.44 14.92 -0.33
CA ALA A 103 1.01 13.89 0.52
C ALA A 103 2.33 14.35 1.14
N THR A 104 2.54 14.06 2.43
CA THR A 104 3.84 14.13 3.09
C THR A 104 4.60 12.81 2.99
N LEU A 105 3.86 11.71 2.99
CA LEU A 105 4.35 10.35 2.79
C LEU A 105 3.48 9.68 1.74
N LEU A 106 4.09 9.09 0.73
CA LEU A 106 3.36 8.32 -0.27
C LEU A 106 4.27 7.27 -0.90
N MET A 107 3.81 6.05 -0.97
CA MET A 107 4.31 5.00 -1.86
C MET A 107 3.27 4.77 -2.94
N VAL A 108 3.68 4.75 -4.20
CA VAL A 108 2.78 4.55 -5.33
C VAL A 108 3.47 3.79 -6.45
N GLU A 109 2.73 2.90 -7.10
CA GLU A 109 3.15 2.16 -8.29
C GLU A 109 1.98 1.93 -9.24
N THR A 110 2.27 1.80 -10.54
CA THR A 110 1.28 1.44 -11.56
C THR A 110 1.35 -0.06 -11.81
N VAL A 111 0.22 -0.77 -11.68
CA VAL A 111 0.09 -2.21 -11.89
C VAL A 111 -1.01 -2.48 -12.90
N THR A 112 -0.64 -2.91 -14.09
CA THR A 112 -1.59 -3.16 -15.20
C THR A 112 -2.28 -4.51 -15.12
N ASP A 113 -1.57 -5.53 -14.63
CA ASP A 113 -2.04 -6.91 -14.61
C ASP A 113 -1.80 -7.57 -13.26
N TRP A 114 -2.78 -8.35 -12.79
CA TRP A 114 -2.77 -8.99 -11.49
C TRP A 114 -2.97 -10.51 -11.59
N HIS A 115 -2.13 -11.27 -10.89
CA HIS A 115 -2.37 -12.68 -10.60
C HIS A 115 -3.08 -12.82 -9.25
N HIS A 116 -4.08 -13.69 -9.16
CA HIS A 116 -4.92 -13.89 -7.99
C HIS A 116 -4.64 -15.23 -7.33
N PHE A 117 -4.55 -15.24 -6.00
CA PHE A 117 -4.24 -16.43 -5.20
C PHE A 117 -5.20 -16.51 -4.01
N GLU A 118 -5.95 -17.59 -3.91
CA GLU A 118 -6.76 -17.86 -2.74
C GLU A 118 -5.87 -18.28 -1.58
N ILE A 119 -5.97 -17.58 -0.44
CA ILE A 119 -5.20 -17.89 0.76
C ILE A 119 -6.10 -18.35 1.93
N GLY A 120 -7.42 -18.29 1.75
CA GLY A 120 -8.40 -18.72 2.75
C GLY A 120 -8.49 -17.74 3.92
N SER A 121 -8.26 -18.23 5.15
CA SER A 121 -8.44 -17.43 6.36
C SER A 121 -7.12 -17.03 6.98
N CYS A 122 -7.06 -15.79 7.50
CA CYS A 122 -5.96 -15.29 8.32
C CYS A 122 -6.50 -14.89 9.70
N ARG A 123 -5.88 -15.38 10.77
CA ARG A 123 -6.30 -15.10 12.14
C ARG A 123 -5.92 -13.71 12.65
N ASP A 124 -4.89 -13.11 12.06
CA ASP A 124 -4.36 -11.79 12.42
C ASP A 124 -3.46 -11.25 11.31
N TYR A 125 -3.01 -9.99 11.43
CA TYR A 125 -2.14 -9.35 10.45
C TYR A 125 -0.78 -10.05 10.30
N ALA A 126 -0.21 -10.57 11.37
CA ALA A 126 1.06 -11.31 11.30
C ALA A 126 0.92 -12.58 10.44
N HIS A 127 -0.19 -13.30 10.59
CA HIS A 127 -0.49 -14.47 9.77
C HIS A 127 -0.73 -14.09 8.29
N LEU A 128 -1.33 -12.94 8.01
CA LEU A 128 -1.42 -12.40 6.65
C LEU A 128 -0.02 -12.14 6.07
N GLU A 129 0.88 -11.50 6.83
CA GLU A 129 2.27 -11.25 6.38
C GLU A 129 3.04 -12.55 6.12
N GLU A 130 2.82 -13.60 6.92
CA GLU A 130 3.39 -14.93 6.65
C GLU A 130 2.90 -15.51 5.32
N HIS A 131 1.62 -15.38 5.01
CA HIS A 131 1.04 -15.81 3.73
C HIS A 131 1.64 -15.00 2.56
N LEU A 132 1.73 -13.68 2.70
CA LEU A 132 2.33 -12.80 1.69
C LEU A 132 3.80 -13.17 1.43
N ALA A 133 4.61 -13.34 2.48
CA ALA A 133 6.01 -13.73 2.35
C ALA A 133 6.18 -15.07 1.62
N LYS A 134 5.40 -16.09 2.01
CA LYS A 134 5.42 -17.42 1.37
C LYS A 134 5.04 -17.34 -0.10
N LEU A 135 3.97 -16.61 -0.39
CA LEU A 135 3.45 -16.46 -1.75
C LEU A 135 4.45 -15.71 -2.65
N LEU A 136 4.96 -14.56 -2.19
CA LEU A 136 5.95 -13.76 -2.92
C LEU A 136 7.23 -14.56 -3.19
N ASN A 137 7.72 -15.29 -2.19
CA ASN A 137 8.88 -16.16 -2.35
C ASN A 137 8.63 -17.28 -3.37
N ALA A 138 7.44 -17.91 -3.34
CA ALA A 138 7.05 -18.95 -4.30
C ALA A 138 6.94 -18.41 -5.75
N GLN A 139 6.62 -17.11 -5.91
CA GLN A 139 6.62 -16.42 -7.22
C GLN A 139 8.02 -15.95 -7.65
N GLY A 140 9.05 -16.16 -6.82
CA GLY A 140 10.43 -15.76 -7.12
C GLY A 140 10.68 -14.25 -6.97
N CYS A 141 9.87 -13.55 -6.17
CA CYS A 141 10.03 -12.13 -5.90
C CYS A 141 11.23 -11.88 -4.98
N ASP A 142 11.94 -10.78 -5.23
CA ASP A 142 12.91 -10.25 -4.27
C ASP A 142 12.15 -9.53 -3.15
N LEU A 143 12.03 -10.16 -1.98
CA LEU A 143 11.26 -9.65 -0.84
C LEU A 143 11.76 -8.29 -0.30
N LYS A 144 12.99 -7.89 -0.65
CA LYS A 144 13.58 -6.59 -0.25
C LYS A 144 13.19 -5.46 -1.20
N LYS A 145 12.55 -5.76 -2.30
CA LYS A 145 11.99 -4.75 -3.21
C LYS A 145 10.53 -4.50 -2.89
N PRO A 146 10.08 -3.24 -2.99
CA PRO A 146 8.66 -2.93 -2.84
C PRO A 146 7.83 -3.76 -3.82
N THR A 147 6.89 -4.53 -3.31
CA THR A 147 5.96 -5.28 -4.14
C THR A 147 4.54 -4.86 -3.81
N PRO A 148 3.79 -4.32 -4.78
CA PRO A 148 2.38 -3.99 -4.60
C PRO A 148 1.57 -5.23 -4.23
N VAL A 149 0.68 -5.06 -3.27
CA VAL A 149 -0.19 -6.12 -2.78
C VAL A 149 -1.62 -5.60 -2.70
N ARG A 150 -2.57 -6.41 -3.17
CA ARG A 150 -3.99 -6.24 -2.93
C ARG A 150 -4.53 -7.50 -2.27
N VAL A 151 -5.36 -7.32 -1.24
CA VAL A 151 -6.10 -8.43 -0.63
C VAL A 151 -7.57 -8.08 -0.61
N THR A 152 -8.43 -8.99 -1.04
CA THR A 152 -9.88 -8.86 -0.91
C THR A 152 -10.42 -10.00 -0.05
N GLY A 153 -11.52 -9.75 0.65
CA GLY A 153 -12.14 -10.74 1.52
C GLY A 153 -13.15 -10.13 2.46
N LYS A 154 -13.52 -10.90 3.49
CA LYS A 154 -14.34 -10.44 4.60
C LYS A 154 -13.51 -10.41 5.86
N SER A 155 -13.89 -9.57 6.81
CA SER A 155 -13.20 -9.50 8.10
C SER A 155 -14.22 -9.62 9.23
N ASN A 156 -13.98 -10.54 10.14
CA ASN A 156 -14.71 -10.62 11.39
C ASN A 156 -14.25 -9.53 12.38
N ARG A 157 -12.98 -9.13 12.25
CA ARG A 157 -12.37 -8.06 13.03
C ARG A 157 -11.35 -7.31 12.19
N LEU A 158 -11.67 -6.07 11.87
CA LEU A 158 -10.80 -5.10 11.21
C LEU A 158 -10.44 -4.00 12.22
N GLN A 159 -9.14 -3.80 12.42
CA GLN A 159 -8.63 -2.67 13.20
C GLN A 159 -7.84 -1.75 12.28
N ILE A 160 -8.25 -0.50 12.24
CA ILE A 160 -7.56 0.55 11.48
C ILE A 160 -7.44 1.83 12.31
N HIS A 161 -6.53 2.69 11.89
CA HIS A 161 -6.48 4.04 12.38
C HIS A 161 -6.38 5.08 11.26
N VAL A 162 -6.73 6.31 11.60
CA VAL A 162 -6.51 7.51 10.78
C VAL A 162 -5.78 8.52 11.65
N ILE A 163 -4.57 8.92 11.22
CA ILE A 163 -3.76 9.91 11.94
C ILE A 163 -4.44 11.27 11.97
N ALA A 164 -4.19 12.03 13.03
CA ALA A 164 -4.84 13.31 13.31
C ALA A 164 -3.83 14.37 13.76
N GLY A 165 -2.90 14.74 12.89
CA GLY A 165 -1.94 15.83 13.10
C GLY A 165 -0.68 15.46 13.86
N ALA A 166 -0.54 14.22 14.32
CA ALA A 166 0.66 13.79 15.02
C ALA A 166 0.90 12.27 14.89
N CYS A 167 2.17 11.88 14.96
CA CYS A 167 2.55 10.48 15.13
C CYS A 167 2.43 10.09 16.61
N PRO A 168 1.61 9.09 16.97
CA PRO A 168 1.43 8.68 18.38
C PRO A 168 2.72 8.22 19.07
N ILE A 169 3.69 7.73 18.30
CA ILE A 169 5.00 7.27 18.82
C ILE A 169 5.92 8.47 19.08
N ALA A 170 6.02 9.40 18.13
CA ALA A 170 6.89 10.57 18.26
C ALA A 170 6.32 11.63 19.21
N THR A 171 4.99 11.66 19.35
CA THR A 171 4.27 12.66 20.16
C THR A 171 3.27 11.93 21.08
N PRO A 172 3.73 11.24 22.14
CA PRO A 172 2.85 10.41 23.00
C PRO A 172 1.71 11.20 23.67
N ASN A 173 1.92 12.49 23.91
CA ASN A 173 0.94 13.41 24.50
C ASN A 173 0.19 14.25 23.44
N GLY A 174 0.45 14.02 22.17
CA GLY A 174 -0.23 14.67 21.04
C GLY A 174 -1.62 14.12 20.77
N PRO A 175 -2.28 14.64 19.72
CA PRO A 175 -3.55 14.13 19.26
C PRO A 175 -3.50 12.62 19.03
N LYS A 176 -4.54 11.91 19.49
CA LYS A 176 -4.64 10.47 19.24
C LYS A 176 -5.28 10.23 17.88
N PRO A 177 -4.87 9.17 17.14
CA PRO A 177 -5.53 8.81 15.89
C PRO A 177 -6.98 8.39 16.15
N TRP A 178 -7.85 8.61 15.18
CA TRP A 178 -9.14 7.95 15.15
C TRP A 178 -8.93 6.45 14.91
N ARG A 179 -9.81 5.61 15.50
CA ARG A 179 -9.69 4.15 15.38
C ARG A 179 -11.07 3.55 15.08
N TYR A 180 -11.04 2.50 14.27
CA TYR A 180 -12.14 1.58 14.04
C TYR A 180 -11.73 0.19 14.52
N ASP A 181 -12.61 -0.52 15.23
CA ASP A 181 -12.47 -1.93 15.60
C ASP A 181 -13.84 -2.58 15.41
N GLY A 182 -14.00 -3.43 14.40
CA GLY A 182 -15.28 -4.05 14.08
C GLY A 182 -15.20 -4.92 12.82
N PRO A 183 -16.33 -5.53 12.42
CA PRO A 183 -16.38 -6.34 11.20
C PRO A 183 -16.40 -5.48 9.93
N ALA A 184 -16.01 -6.10 8.81
CA ALA A 184 -16.13 -5.52 7.47
C ALA A 184 -16.56 -6.62 6.49
N THR A 185 -17.60 -6.37 5.70
CA THR A 185 -18.18 -7.34 4.77
C THR A 185 -17.66 -7.20 3.35
N ASP A 186 -17.21 -5.98 2.99
CA ASP A 186 -16.56 -5.67 1.72
C ASP A 186 -15.23 -5.02 2.04
N LEU A 187 -14.17 -5.84 2.11
CA LEU A 187 -12.83 -5.41 2.49
C LEU A 187 -11.86 -5.55 1.33
N LYS A 188 -11.18 -4.44 1.05
CA LYS A 188 -10.00 -4.40 0.19
C LYS A 188 -8.83 -3.83 1.00
N LEU A 189 -7.73 -4.60 1.09
CA LEU A 189 -6.45 -4.10 1.57
C LEU A 189 -5.59 -3.78 0.37
N VAL A 190 -4.89 -2.65 0.42
CA VAL A 190 -3.94 -2.22 -0.63
C VAL A 190 -2.68 -1.69 0.01
N GLY A 191 -1.55 -1.86 -0.67
CA GLY A 191 -0.27 -1.32 -0.23
C GLY A 191 0.91 -2.12 -0.74
N PHE A 192 1.95 -2.22 0.08
CA PHE A 192 3.22 -2.81 -0.33
C PHE A 192 3.75 -3.79 0.71
N TYR A 193 4.41 -4.85 0.23
CA TYR A 193 5.25 -5.73 1.03
C TYR A 193 6.71 -5.43 0.74
N ILE A 194 7.54 -5.25 1.80
CA ILE A 194 8.97 -4.94 1.69
C ILE A 194 9.66 -5.49 2.94
N GLU A 195 10.42 -6.57 2.81
CA GLU A 195 11.19 -7.11 3.93
C GLU A 195 12.33 -6.17 4.33
N GLY A 196 12.50 -5.97 5.63
CA GLY A 196 13.58 -5.13 6.17
C GLY A 196 13.35 -3.62 6.08
N ALA A 197 12.16 -3.15 5.66
CA ALA A 197 11.81 -1.74 5.54
C ALA A 197 11.14 -1.15 6.79
N ALA A 198 11.12 -1.89 7.90
CA ALA A 198 10.50 -1.45 9.15
C ALA A 198 11.06 -0.11 9.65
N GLY A 199 10.16 0.84 9.90
CA GLY A 199 10.50 2.20 10.35
C GLY A 199 10.99 3.14 9.25
N THR A 200 11.06 2.69 8.00
CA THR A 200 11.36 3.53 6.83
C THR A 200 10.18 3.63 5.87
N MET A 201 9.67 2.51 5.40
CA MET A 201 8.51 2.41 4.50
C MET A 201 7.34 1.65 5.13
N THR A 202 7.63 0.77 6.10
CA THR A 202 6.63 0.00 6.84
C THR A 202 6.67 0.35 8.32
N HIS A 203 5.61 0.03 9.06
CA HIS A 203 5.58 0.22 10.51
C HIS A 203 6.63 -0.63 11.22
N HIS A 204 6.95 -0.28 12.47
CA HIS A 204 7.86 -1.05 13.31
C HIS A 204 7.38 -2.51 13.44
N ASN A 205 8.29 -3.44 13.24
CA ASN A 205 8.05 -4.88 13.28
C ASN A 205 7.07 -5.39 12.20
N ARG A 206 6.91 -4.67 11.08
CA ARG A 206 6.10 -5.07 9.94
C ARG A 206 6.94 -5.10 8.66
N SER A 207 6.63 -6.06 7.79
CA SER A 207 7.17 -6.15 6.43
C SER A 207 6.20 -5.61 5.39
N SER A 208 5.03 -5.15 5.80
CA SER A 208 4.04 -4.56 4.91
C SER A 208 3.53 -3.22 5.43
N HIS A 209 3.07 -2.39 4.50
CA HIS A 209 2.33 -1.16 4.76
C HIS A 209 1.03 -1.25 3.97
N LEU A 210 -0.04 -1.59 4.66
CA LEU A 210 -1.35 -1.80 4.07
C LEU A 210 -2.35 -0.80 4.62
N HIS A 211 -3.23 -0.32 3.75
CA HIS A 211 -4.43 0.42 4.10
C HIS A 211 -5.66 -0.43 3.80
N ALA A 212 -6.67 -0.27 4.61
CA ALA A 212 -7.97 -0.91 4.42
C ALA A 212 -8.97 0.05 3.79
N LEU A 213 -9.73 -0.45 2.83
CA LEU A 213 -10.94 0.12 2.27
C LEU A 213 -12.08 -0.84 2.58
N SER A 214 -13.11 -0.36 3.27
CA SER A 214 -14.30 -1.16 3.58
C SER A 214 -15.57 -0.32 3.50
N ASP A 215 -16.71 -0.97 3.60
CA ASP A 215 -18.02 -0.35 3.75
C ASP A 215 -18.17 0.47 5.05
N GLN A 216 -17.30 0.23 6.04
CA GLN A 216 -17.36 0.87 7.35
C GLN A 216 -16.34 2.02 7.51
N ALA A 217 -15.12 1.83 6.99
CA ALA A 217 -14.03 2.76 7.24
C ALA A 217 -12.87 2.58 6.25
N MET A 218 -12.04 3.62 6.14
CA MET A 218 -10.79 3.61 5.39
C MET A 218 -9.66 4.18 6.25
N GLY A 219 -8.51 3.50 6.27
CA GLY A 219 -7.33 3.97 7.00
C GLY A 219 -6.18 2.96 7.02
N HIS A 220 -5.16 3.28 7.79
CA HIS A 220 -4.00 2.42 7.99
C HIS A 220 -4.37 1.15 8.75
N LEU A 221 -3.93 -0.01 8.27
CA LEU A 221 -4.22 -1.30 8.87
C LEU A 221 -3.39 -1.53 10.14
N ASP A 222 -4.07 -1.71 11.27
CA ASP A 222 -3.43 -2.11 12.54
C ASP A 222 -3.47 -3.63 12.74
N ASP A 223 -4.66 -4.25 12.50
CA ASP A 223 -4.85 -5.70 12.58
C ASP A 223 -6.08 -6.14 11.77
N VAL A 224 -6.12 -7.43 11.40
CA VAL A 224 -7.23 -7.97 10.62
C VAL A 224 -7.37 -9.49 10.79
N GLU A 225 -8.61 -9.94 10.98
CA GLU A 225 -8.99 -11.35 10.88
C GLU A 225 -9.76 -11.55 9.57
N LEU A 226 -9.18 -12.30 8.61
CA LEU A 226 -9.74 -12.47 7.28
C LEU A 226 -10.40 -13.83 7.09
N THR A 227 -11.49 -13.82 6.33
CA THR A 227 -12.11 -15.02 5.75
C THR A 227 -12.27 -14.84 4.24
N ASP A 228 -12.23 -15.95 3.50
CA ASP A 228 -12.36 -15.98 2.04
C ASP A 228 -11.36 -15.03 1.34
N ALA A 229 -10.12 -14.98 1.84
CA ALA A 229 -9.14 -14.00 1.38
C ALA A 229 -8.48 -14.40 0.06
N ILE A 230 -8.41 -13.43 -0.87
CA ILE A 230 -7.72 -13.52 -2.14
C ILE A 230 -6.63 -12.47 -2.17
N VAL A 231 -5.38 -12.91 -2.35
CA VAL A 231 -4.23 -12.04 -2.59
C VAL A 231 -4.05 -11.81 -4.08
N SER A 232 -3.82 -10.58 -4.48
CA SER A 232 -3.44 -10.23 -5.85
C SER A 232 -2.04 -9.63 -5.85
N LEU A 233 -1.18 -10.17 -6.70
CA LEU A 233 0.19 -9.70 -6.94
C LEU A 233 0.34 -9.27 -8.39
N PRO A 234 1.23 -8.30 -8.71
CA PRO A 234 1.51 -7.94 -10.09
C PRO A 234 1.92 -9.15 -10.92
N ALA A 235 1.39 -9.28 -12.14
CA ALA A 235 1.75 -10.37 -13.05
C ALA A 235 3.25 -10.34 -13.43
N ASN A 236 3.84 -9.13 -13.45
CA ASN A 236 5.25 -8.88 -13.72
C ASN A 236 5.96 -8.45 -12.43
N VAL A 237 6.08 -9.37 -11.48
CA VAL A 237 6.83 -9.12 -10.22
C VAL A 237 8.34 -9.05 -10.47
N HIS A 238 9.03 -8.28 -9.63
CA HIS A 238 10.50 -8.20 -9.63
C HIS A 238 11.11 -9.55 -9.25
N ARG A 239 11.71 -10.20 -10.21
CA ARG A 239 12.54 -11.38 -10.00
C ARG A 239 13.98 -10.96 -9.74
#